data_d74d4b95488f1394ebe64bcc665421cb
#
_entry.id   d74d4b95488f1394ebe64bcc665421cb
#
_cell.length_a   1.000
_cell.length_b   1.000
_cell.length_c   1.000
_cell.angle_alpha   90.00
_cell.angle_beta   90.00
_cell.angle_gamma   90.00
#
_symmetry.space_group_name_H-M   'P 1'
#
loop_
_entity.id
_entity.type
_entity.pdbx_description
1 polymer ?
#
loop_
_entity_poly.entity_id
_entity_poly.type
_entity_poly.pdbx_seq_one_letter_code
_entity_poly.pdbx_strand_id
1 'polypeptide(L)'
;MSNVARFALGTFAAVAVAFGAEAAVTLNSARVGGPDTEALGKFYAAAFGLKEVNRLPTRDGPELFLNFGDSVDAAKANTAAQVVIMHADAVANDSVPHLIFNVTDAAATAEAVKKAGGKMASEPRAFGNTGIVIAIAVDPAGNRIELIQRPR
;
A
#
# COMPACT_ATOMS: atom_id res chain seq x y z
N MET A 1 -70.94 -35.36 -2.27
CA MET A 1 -69.98 -34.73 -3.20
C MET A 1 -69.02 -33.92 -2.37
N SER A 2 -67.82 -34.46 -2.12
CA SER A 2 -66.86 -33.91 -1.18
C SER A 2 -65.69 -33.28 -1.99
N ASN A 3 -65.54 -31.95 -1.87
CA ASN A 3 -64.43 -31.23 -2.46
C ASN A 3 -63.26 -31.18 -1.47
N VAL A 4 -62.23 -31.92 -1.76
CA VAL A 4 -60.91 -31.85 -1.01
C VAL A 4 -60.09 -30.77 -1.64
N ALA A 5 -59.86 -29.66 -0.94
CA ALA A 5 -58.89 -28.62 -1.32
C ALA A 5 -57.47 -29.10 -0.99
N ARG A 6 -56.61 -29.23 -2.02
CA ARG A 6 -55.19 -29.50 -1.85
C ARG A 6 -54.43 -28.18 -1.59
N PHE A 7 -53.92 -28.02 -0.38
CA PHE A 7 -52.95 -26.96 -0.08
C PHE A 7 -51.56 -27.39 -0.56
N ALA A 8 -51.00 -26.64 -1.49
CA ALA A 8 -49.59 -26.79 -1.88
C ALA A 8 -48.69 -26.05 -0.87
N LEU A 9 -47.88 -26.81 -0.13
CA LEU A 9 -46.80 -26.21 0.69
C LEU A 9 -45.68 -25.77 -0.24
N GLY A 10 -45.53 -24.45 -0.41
CA GLY A 10 -44.40 -23.87 -1.05
C GLY A 10 -43.19 -23.89 -0.10
N THR A 11 -42.15 -24.62 -0.47
CA THR A 11 -40.86 -24.64 0.25
C THR A 11 -40.07 -23.35 -0.10
N PHE A 12 -40.01 -22.41 0.83
CA PHE A 12 -39.09 -21.28 0.72
C PHE A 12 -37.67 -21.77 1.02
N ALA A 13 -36.82 -21.84 -0.01
CA ALA A 13 -35.39 -22.02 0.19
C ALA A 13 -34.80 -20.69 0.70
N ALA A 14 -34.40 -20.65 1.96
CA ALA A 14 -33.65 -19.54 2.51
C ALA A 14 -32.24 -19.57 1.92
N VAL A 15 -31.90 -18.62 1.04
CA VAL A 15 -30.56 -18.39 0.60
C VAL A 15 -29.81 -17.73 1.76
N ALA A 16 -29.02 -18.49 2.45
CA ALA A 16 -28.04 -17.96 3.43
C ALA A 16 -26.93 -17.21 2.67
N VAL A 17 -26.99 -15.90 2.66
CA VAL A 17 -25.86 -15.06 2.23
C VAL A 17 -24.81 -15.20 3.34
N ALA A 18 -23.75 -15.98 3.06
CA ALA A 18 -22.58 -16.02 3.91
C ALA A 18 -21.88 -14.65 3.81
N PHE A 19 -22.07 -13.79 4.79
CA PHE A 19 -21.19 -12.64 5.00
C PHE A 19 -19.81 -13.23 5.34
N GLY A 20 -18.86 -13.03 4.43
CA GLY A 20 -17.45 -13.36 4.72
C GLY A 20 -17.05 -12.67 6.02
N ALA A 21 -16.57 -13.43 7.00
CA ALA A 21 -16.03 -12.85 8.21
C ALA A 21 -14.89 -11.92 7.82
N GLU A 22 -14.98 -10.62 8.13
CA GLU A 22 -13.86 -9.71 8.02
C GLU A 22 -12.70 -10.29 8.83
N ALA A 23 -11.49 -10.22 8.28
CA ALA A 23 -10.32 -10.70 8.98
C ALA A 23 -10.20 -9.99 10.33
N ALA A 24 -10.15 -10.75 11.42
CA ALA A 24 -10.03 -10.20 12.78
C ALA A 24 -8.70 -9.45 13.00
N VAL A 25 -7.71 -9.63 12.09
CA VAL A 25 -6.39 -8.98 12.14
C VAL A 25 -6.12 -8.36 10.77
N THR A 26 -5.75 -7.07 10.77
CA THR A 26 -5.37 -6.33 9.57
C THR A 26 -4.02 -5.65 9.78
N LEU A 27 -3.29 -5.40 8.69
CA LEU A 27 -2.06 -4.61 8.75
C LEU A 27 -2.43 -3.13 8.95
N ASN A 28 -1.99 -2.55 10.08
CA ASN A 28 -2.20 -1.13 10.36
C ASN A 28 -1.25 -0.24 9.55
N SER A 29 0.05 -0.54 9.59
CA SER A 29 1.06 0.28 8.94
C SER A 29 2.35 -0.50 8.69
N ALA A 30 3.13 -0.02 7.72
CA ALA A 30 4.54 -0.37 7.55
C ALA A 30 5.39 0.85 7.93
N ARG A 31 6.56 0.64 8.54
CA ARG A 31 7.48 1.70 8.95
C ARG A 31 8.73 1.73 8.10
N VAL A 32 9.17 2.94 7.78
CA VAL A 32 10.46 3.23 7.16
C VAL A 32 11.18 4.28 7.98
N GLY A 33 12.49 4.23 8.02
CA GLY A 33 13.30 5.14 8.81
C GLY A 33 14.33 5.90 7.99
N GLY A 34 14.75 7.04 8.51
CA GLY A 34 15.84 7.83 7.98
C GLY A 34 16.19 9.00 8.89
N PRO A 35 17.36 9.62 8.71
CA PRO A 35 17.81 10.71 9.57
C PRO A 35 17.01 12.01 9.36
N ASP A 36 16.42 12.20 8.19
CA ASP A 36 15.57 13.36 7.85
C ASP A 36 14.16 12.89 7.45
N THR A 37 13.25 12.88 8.43
CA THR A 37 11.88 12.42 8.24
C THR A 37 11.07 13.34 7.32
N GLU A 38 11.34 14.66 7.32
CA GLU A 38 10.66 15.63 6.46
C GLU A 38 11.04 15.43 4.99
N ALA A 39 12.34 15.26 4.70
CA ALA A 39 12.80 14.97 3.34
C ALA A 39 12.26 13.63 2.84
N LEU A 40 12.22 12.62 3.71
CA LEU A 40 11.70 11.31 3.39
C LEU A 40 10.19 11.34 3.12
N GLY A 41 9.42 12.09 3.92
CA GLY A 41 7.98 12.31 3.68
C GLY A 41 7.69 12.98 2.34
N LYS A 42 8.46 14.01 1.99
CA LYS A 42 8.37 14.67 0.67
C LYS A 42 8.69 13.71 -0.48
N PHE A 43 9.68 12.82 -0.31
CA PHE A 43 10.00 11.80 -1.28
C PHE A 43 8.79 10.88 -1.54
N TYR A 44 8.20 10.28 -0.49
CA TYR A 44 7.05 9.37 -0.63
C TYR A 44 5.82 10.07 -1.23
N ALA A 45 5.58 11.32 -0.87
CA ALA A 45 4.53 12.12 -1.48
C ALA A 45 4.78 12.36 -2.98
N ALA A 46 6.00 12.72 -3.37
CA ALA A 46 6.35 13.05 -4.75
C ALA A 46 6.45 11.82 -5.65
N ALA A 47 7.04 10.71 -5.15
CA ALA A 47 7.26 9.50 -5.95
C ALA A 47 6.00 8.64 -6.09
N PHE A 48 5.17 8.57 -5.05
CA PHE A 48 4.05 7.62 -4.94
C PHE A 48 2.69 8.29 -4.72
N GLY A 49 2.62 9.61 -4.66
CA GLY A 49 1.38 10.37 -4.48
C GLY A 49 0.76 10.27 -3.08
N LEU A 50 1.49 9.74 -2.10
CA LEU A 50 1.00 9.62 -0.73
C LEU A 50 0.71 11.00 -0.12
N LYS A 51 -0.28 11.06 0.78
CA LYS A 51 -0.66 12.27 1.50
C LYS A 51 -0.34 12.10 2.98
N GLU A 52 0.22 13.13 3.59
CA GLU A 52 0.36 13.17 5.05
C GLU A 52 -1.03 13.30 5.68
N VAL A 53 -1.40 12.32 6.48
CA VAL A 53 -2.71 12.25 7.14
C VAL A 53 -2.65 12.54 8.63
N ASN A 54 -1.46 12.35 9.22
CA ASN A 54 -1.21 12.67 10.63
C ASN A 54 0.29 12.90 10.85
N ARG A 55 0.61 13.56 11.97
CA ARG A 55 1.98 13.89 12.39
C ARG A 55 2.07 13.86 13.91
N LEU A 56 3.08 13.18 14.44
CA LEU A 56 3.39 13.21 15.85
C LEU A 56 4.75 13.86 16.08
N PRO A 57 4.86 14.91 16.90
CA PRO A 57 6.15 15.49 17.25
C PRO A 57 6.92 14.50 18.13
N THR A 58 8.19 14.26 17.80
CA THR A 58 9.11 13.50 18.63
C THR A 58 10.39 14.29 18.86
N ARG A 59 11.24 13.83 19.78
CA ARG A 59 12.51 14.49 20.08
C ARG A 59 13.45 14.57 18.87
N ASP A 60 13.48 13.52 18.07
CA ASP A 60 14.46 13.34 16.99
C ASP A 60 13.88 13.64 15.60
N GLY A 61 12.76 14.39 15.56
CA GLY A 61 12.04 14.76 14.34
C GLY A 61 10.60 14.21 14.33
N PRO A 62 9.70 14.73 13.50
CA PRO A 62 8.31 14.26 13.49
C PRO A 62 8.20 12.84 12.95
N GLU A 63 7.31 12.04 13.55
CA GLU A 63 6.81 10.82 12.95
C GLU A 63 5.66 11.19 12.00
N LEU A 64 5.78 10.84 10.71
CA LEU A 64 4.80 11.18 9.68
C LEU A 64 3.99 9.96 9.29
N PHE A 65 2.67 10.12 9.21
CA PHE A 65 1.74 9.07 8.79
C PHE A 65 1.24 9.40 7.39
N LEU A 66 1.58 8.60 6.41
CA LEU A 66 1.21 8.79 5.02
C LEU A 66 0.20 7.73 4.57
N ASN A 67 -0.77 8.13 3.76
CA ASN A 67 -1.74 7.18 3.20
C ASN A 67 -2.10 7.54 1.75
N PHE A 68 -2.77 6.62 1.07
CA PHE A 68 -3.18 6.72 -0.33
C PHE A 68 -4.47 7.52 -0.47
N GLY A 69 -4.57 8.37 -1.47
CA GLY A 69 -5.76 9.16 -1.79
C GLY A 69 -5.47 10.33 -2.70
N ASP A 70 -6.44 10.76 -3.48
CA ASP A 70 -6.30 11.91 -4.38
C ASP A 70 -6.25 13.26 -3.63
N SER A 71 -6.78 13.27 -2.41
CA SER A 71 -6.72 14.41 -1.48
C SER A 71 -6.36 13.94 -0.07
N VAL A 72 -6.03 14.89 0.82
CA VAL A 72 -5.76 14.60 2.24
C VAL A 72 -6.99 13.98 2.91
N ASP A 73 -8.20 14.46 2.61
CA ASP A 73 -9.43 13.93 3.20
C ASP A 73 -9.72 12.51 2.71
N ALA A 74 -9.51 12.23 1.41
CA ALA A 74 -9.63 10.88 0.86
C ALA A 74 -8.59 9.93 1.49
N ALA A 75 -7.36 10.39 1.68
CA ALA A 75 -6.31 9.61 2.32
C ALA A 75 -6.60 9.33 3.81
N LYS A 76 -7.19 10.27 4.53
CA LYS A 76 -7.63 10.06 5.93
C LYS A 76 -8.76 9.03 6.05
N ALA A 77 -9.67 9.00 5.06
CA ALA A 77 -10.77 8.04 5.02
C ALA A 77 -10.35 6.65 4.51
N ASN A 78 -9.16 6.52 3.93
CA ASN A 78 -8.67 5.26 3.39
C ASN A 78 -8.24 4.31 4.52
N THR A 79 -8.78 3.08 4.50
CA THR A 79 -8.51 2.02 5.48
C THR A 79 -7.31 1.14 5.14
N ALA A 80 -6.60 1.40 4.03
CA ALA A 80 -5.38 0.70 3.67
C ALA A 80 -4.28 0.93 4.73
N ALA A 81 -3.34 -0.02 4.82
CA ALA A 81 -2.18 0.11 5.69
C ALA A 81 -1.36 1.37 5.33
N GLN A 82 -1.01 2.15 6.34
CA GLN A 82 -0.27 3.39 6.19
C GLN A 82 1.23 3.15 6.04
N VAL A 83 1.92 4.07 5.38
CA VAL A 83 3.38 4.19 5.46
C VAL A 83 3.71 5.19 6.55
N VAL A 84 4.42 4.74 7.58
CA VAL A 84 4.84 5.58 8.70
C VAL A 84 6.33 5.85 8.59
N ILE A 85 6.69 7.13 8.58
CA ILE A 85 8.08 7.58 8.52
C ILE A 85 8.51 7.99 9.91
N MET A 86 9.64 7.47 10.37
CA MET A 86 10.20 7.80 11.67
C MET A 86 11.70 8.02 11.58
N HIS A 87 12.24 8.72 12.60
CA HIS A 87 13.68 8.93 12.68
C HIS A 87 14.43 7.60 12.87
N ALA A 88 15.53 7.46 12.11
CA ALA A 88 16.53 6.42 12.30
C ALA A 88 17.90 6.96 11.85
N ASP A 89 18.91 6.80 12.68
CA ASP A 89 20.28 7.27 12.37
C ASP A 89 20.89 6.55 11.17
N ALA A 90 20.53 5.27 10.98
CA ALA A 90 20.98 4.46 9.85
C ALA A 90 19.92 3.44 9.44
N VAL A 91 19.91 3.09 8.16
CA VAL A 91 19.05 2.05 7.57
C VAL A 91 19.93 0.92 7.07
N ALA A 92 19.55 -0.33 7.36
CA ALA A 92 20.25 -1.50 6.84
C ALA A 92 20.11 -1.57 5.31
N ASN A 93 21.23 -1.63 4.60
CA ASN A 93 21.28 -1.59 3.13
C ASN A 93 20.71 -2.86 2.47
N ASP A 94 20.58 -3.96 3.20
CA ASP A 94 20.07 -5.24 2.69
C ASP A 94 19.05 -5.81 3.66
N SER A 95 17.93 -5.10 3.80
CA SER A 95 16.82 -5.51 4.63
C SER A 95 15.83 -6.33 3.81
N VAL A 96 15.59 -7.59 4.20
CA VAL A 96 14.52 -8.41 3.61
C VAL A 96 13.16 -7.76 3.83
N PRO A 97 12.83 -7.21 5.02
CA PRO A 97 11.64 -6.38 5.18
C PRO A 97 11.74 -5.09 4.38
N HIS A 98 10.87 -4.91 3.38
CA HIS A 98 10.79 -3.70 2.56
C HIS A 98 9.34 -3.43 2.14
N LEU A 99 9.06 -2.22 1.66
CA LEU A 99 7.75 -1.87 1.11
C LEU A 99 7.60 -2.47 -0.28
N ILE A 100 6.40 -2.98 -0.57
CA ILE A 100 6.02 -3.47 -1.90
C ILE A 100 4.82 -2.68 -2.37
N PHE A 101 4.95 -1.95 -3.49
CA PHE A 101 3.88 -1.19 -4.11
C PHE A 101 3.38 -1.87 -5.39
N ASN A 102 2.07 -2.07 -5.50
CA ASN A 102 1.46 -2.34 -6.79
C ASN A 102 1.38 -1.04 -7.59
N VAL A 103 1.90 -1.04 -8.80
CA VAL A 103 1.91 0.13 -9.69
C VAL A 103 1.27 -0.21 -11.03
N THR A 104 0.67 0.78 -11.68
CA THR A 104 0.05 0.60 -13.01
C THR A 104 1.06 0.66 -14.14
N ASP A 105 2.20 1.35 -13.92
CA ASP A 105 3.31 1.52 -14.87
C ASP A 105 4.62 1.59 -14.09
N ALA A 106 5.40 0.51 -14.16
CA ALA A 106 6.66 0.40 -13.43
C ALA A 106 7.73 1.34 -14.00
N ALA A 107 7.74 1.60 -15.30
CA ALA A 107 8.70 2.51 -15.94
C ALA A 107 8.44 3.97 -15.53
N ALA A 108 7.19 4.41 -15.64
CA ALA A 108 6.81 5.75 -15.22
C ALA A 108 7.07 5.97 -13.72
N THR A 109 6.79 4.95 -12.88
CA THR A 109 7.06 5.02 -11.44
C THR A 109 8.56 5.08 -11.15
N ALA A 110 9.39 4.33 -11.87
CA ALA A 110 10.85 4.40 -11.72
C ALA A 110 11.41 5.81 -12.04
N GLU A 111 10.89 6.46 -13.08
CA GLU A 111 11.26 7.86 -13.39
C GLU A 111 10.79 8.83 -12.29
N ALA A 112 9.60 8.64 -11.72
CA ALA A 112 9.11 9.44 -10.60
C ALA A 112 10.00 9.28 -9.36
N VAL A 113 10.45 8.06 -9.05
CA VAL A 113 11.40 7.77 -7.97
C VAL A 113 12.71 8.54 -8.18
N LYS A 114 13.32 8.44 -9.37
CA LYS A 114 14.57 9.16 -9.69
C LYS A 114 14.38 10.67 -9.55
N LYS A 115 13.28 11.21 -10.09
CA LYS A 115 12.97 12.66 -10.02
C LYS A 115 12.75 13.12 -8.58
N ALA A 116 12.24 12.27 -7.71
CA ALA A 116 12.02 12.56 -6.29
C ALA A 116 13.29 12.38 -5.43
N GLY A 117 14.45 12.05 -6.02
CA GLY A 117 15.73 11.91 -5.34
C GLY A 117 16.05 10.49 -4.88
N GLY A 118 15.23 9.50 -5.22
CA GLY A 118 15.53 8.09 -5.02
C GLY A 118 16.46 7.52 -6.10
N LYS A 119 16.76 6.22 -5.98
CA LYS A 119 17.61 5.47 -6.93
C LYS A 119 16.92 4.18 -7.33
N MET A 120 17.29 3.63 -8.50
CA MET A 120 16.93 2.28 -8.88
C MET A 120 18.09 1.32 -8.58
N ALA A 121 17.84 0.33 -7.72
CA ALA A 121 18.74 -0.80 -7.52
C ALA A 121 18.55 -1.85 -8.62
N SER A 122 17.33 -1.95 -9.19
CA SER A 122 17.02 -2.73 -10.38
C SER A 122 16.00 -1.96 -11.20
N GLU A 123 16.32 -1.66 -12.46
CA GLU A 123 15.36 -1.07 -13.41
C GLU A 123 14.19 -2.04 -13.68
N PRO A 124 13.02 -1.52 -14.13
CA PRO A 124 11.87 -2.33 -14.49
C PRO A 124 12.23 -3.43 -15.50
N ARG A 125 11.92 -4.67 -15.16
CA ARG A 125 12.19 -5.83 -15.99
C ARG A 125 11.10 -6.88 -15.87
N ALA A 126 10.90 -7.66 -16.92
CA ALA A 126 9.97 -8.78 -16.89
C ALA A 126 10.40 -9.84 -15.84
N PHE A 127 9.43 -10.36 -15.11
CA PHE A 127 9.63 -11.46 -14.18
C PHE A 127 9.27 -12.79 -14.87
N GLY A 128 10.25 -13.38 -15.51
CA GLY A 128 10.05 -14.60 -16.29
C GLY A 128 8.99 -14.40 -17.39
N ASN A 129 8.16 -15.43 -17.61
CA ASN A 129 7.05 -15.43 -18.57
C ASN A 129 5.69 -15.13 -17.91
N THR A 130 5.68 -14.46 -16.76
CA THR A 130 4.46 -14.25 -15.96
C THR A 130 3.63 -13.05 -16.41
N GLY A 131 4.18 -12.20 -17.28
CA GLY A 131 3.59 -10.89 -17.64
C GLY A 131 3.74 -9.83 -16.55
N ILE A 132 4.34 -10.17 -15.41
CA ILE A 132 4.64 -9.24 -14.31
C ILE A 132 5.93 -8.48 -14.65
N VAL A 133 5.94 -7.17 -14.35
CA VAL A 133 7.17 -6.36 -14.35
C VAL A 133 7.52 -6.03 -12.90
N ILE A 134 8.78 -6.22 -12.54
CA ILE A 134 9.31 -5.87 -11.22
C ILE A 134 10.45 -4.87 -11.34
N ALA A 135 10.58 -4.02 -10.32
CA ALA A 135 11.73 -3.13 -10.15
C ALA A 135 12.05 -2.98 -8.66
N ILE A 136 13.30 -2.64 -8.33
CA ILE A 136 13.72 -2.33 -6.97
C ILE A 136 14.20 -0.90 -6.92
N ALA A 137 13.52 -0.08 -6.16
CA ALA A 137 13.91 1.29 -5.84
C ALA A 137 14.59 1.34 -4.47
N VAL A 138 15.28 2.44 -4.22
CA VAL A 138 15.87 2.81 -2.92
C VAL A 138 15.53 4.27 -2.66
N ASP A 139 14.94 4.55 -1.51
CA ASP A 139 14.62 5.90 -1.10
C ASP A 139 15.90 6.70 -0.70
N PRO A 140 15.80 8.03 -0.46
CA PRO A 140 16.97 8.83 -0.08
C PRO A 140 17.65 8.41 1.24
N ALA A 141 16.93 7.70 2.12
CA ALA A 141 17.47 7.19 3.38
C ALA A 141 18.11 5.79 3.26
N GLY A 142 17.90 5.09 2.12
CA GLY A 142 18.44 3.76 1.86
C GLY A 142 17.43 2.61 2.01
N ASN A 143 16.15 2.88 2.33
CA ASN A 143 15.16 1.82 2.41
C ASN A 143 14.84 1.26 1.02
N ARG A 144 14.73 -0.06 0.93
CA ARG A 144 14.36 -0.75 -0.32
C ARG A 144 12.86 -0.70 -0.53
N ILE A 145 12.46 -0.57 -1.78
CA ILE A 145 11.07 -0.53 -2.22
C ILE A 145 10.95 -1.41 -3.46
N GLU A 146 10.06 -2.39 -3.42
CA GLU A 146 9.74 -3.19 -4.60
C GLU A 146 8.52 -2.60 -5.32
N LEU A 147 8.62 -2.48 -6.65
CA LEU A 147 7.53 -2.06 -7.52
C LEU A 147 7.05 -3.28 -8.30
N ILE A 148 5.74 -3.57 -8.25
CA ILE A 148 5.12 -4.67 -8.99
C ILE A 148 4.04 -4.13 -9.91
N GLN A 149 4.23 -4.28 -11.22
CA GLN A 149 3.20 -4.08 -12.23
C GLN A 149 2.66 -5.43 -12.67
N ARG A 150 1.37 -5.64 -12.50
CA ARG A 150 0.68 -6.86 -12.95
C ARG A 150 0.12 -6.68 -14.36
N PRO A 151 -0.02 -7.75 -15.16
CA PRO A 151 -0.74 -7.68 -16.43
C PRO A 151 -2.17 -7.20 -16.18
N ARG A 152 -2.68 -6.42 -17.13
CA ARG A 152 -4.08 -5.95 -17.15
C ARG A 152 -4.98 -7.02 -17.73
#